data_26ddbd5fc09e7842aba92a2bba962141
#
_entry.id   26ddbd5fc09e7842aba92a2bba962141
#
_cell.length_a   1.000
_cell.length_b   1.000
_cell.length_c   1.000
_cell.angle_alpha   90.00
_cell.angle_beta   90.00
_cell.angle_gamma   90.00
#
_symmetry.space_group_name_H-M   'P 1'
#
loop_
_entity.id
_entity.type
_entity.pdbx_description
1 polymer ?
#
loop_
_entity_poly.entity_id
_entity_poly.type
_entity_poly.pdbx_seq_one_letter_code
_entity_poly.pdbx_strand_id
1 'polypeptide(L)'
;MNKWSAEKAHEWYKNQEWLIGANFLPSSAINQLEMFQPETFDEHTIKTELKMASALGFNSIRVYLHDLLWDIKKEFLVNFEKFLVICDKENIKPMIVLFDDCHRSNPKLGKQFLPLKGIHNSGWSQSPGHEIVKEIHEGKLDQLPRLKKFIQEVLSLYSEDERILLWDIYNEPGQFGIGENSIELLQHVWGWALEVRPSQPLTSCMHGSIGEKIIELNKENSDIITFHAYESKNLESIIKELLEIRRPIICTEYMAREFGTTFEFSLPIFKKNNIGCYNWGFVAGKSQTHFGWETILNLKESVRKKDFIFEDEGIPEPKVWFHDIYRKDGSPYDQKEINFIKNFLK
;
A
#
# COMPACT_ATOMS: atom_id res chain seq x y z
N MET A 1 -21.60 7.26 12.33
CA MET A 1 -20.93 8.54 12.10
C MET A 1 -20.68 8.70 10.60
N ASN A 2 -20.59 9.91 10.10
CA ASN A 2 -20.52 10.13 8.64
C ASN A 2 -19.10 10.47 8.22
N LYS A 3 -18.82 10.33 6.91
CA LYS A 3 -17.64 10.90 6.24
C LYS A 3 -17.41 12.35 6.66
N TRP A 4 -16.17 12.80 6.71
CA TRP A 4 -15.85 14.21 6.97
C TRP A 4 -16.48 15.14 5.93
N SER A 5 -16.81 16.37 6.36
CA SER A 5 -17.12 17.41 5.38
C SER A 5 -15.89 17.72 4.52
N ALA A 6 -16.10 18.33 3.36
CA ALA A 6 -15.01 18.74 2.49
C ALA A 6 -14.09 19.76 3.19
N GLU A 7 -14.69 20.69 3.97
CA GLU A 7 -13.96 21.70 4.72
C GLU A 7 -13.02 21.06 5.74
N LYS A 8 -13.51 20.09 6.54
CA LYS A 8 -12.67 19.34 7.51
C LYS A 8 -11.53 18.60 6.82
N ALA A 9 -11.81 17.96 5.68
CA ALA A 9 -10.79 17.24 4.92
C ALA A 9 -9.71 18.20 4.39
N HIS A 10 -10.10 19.37 3.85
CA HIS A 10 -9.15 20.38 3.38
C HIS A 10 -8.35 21.01 4.53
N GLU A 11 -8.98 21.28 5.67
CA GLU A 11 -8.29 21.79 6.86
C GLU A 11 -7.24 20.80 7.36
N TRP A 12 -7.59 19.51 7.48
CA TRP A 12 -6.65 18.47 7.85
C TRP A 12 -5.48 18.39 6.87
N TYR A 13 -5.76 18.39 5.56
CA TYR A 13 -4.72 18.27 4.52
C TYR A 13 -3.80 19.49 4.48
N LYS A 14 -4.33 20.69 4.69
CA LYS A 14 -3.56 21.94 4.76
C LYS A 14 -2.58 21.97 5.93
N ASN A 15 -2.90 21.26 7.02
CA ASN A 15 -2.05 21.15 8.20
C ASN A 15 -0.93 20.11 8.05
N GLN A 16 -0.89 19.35 6.94
CA GLN A 16 0.21 18.47 6.62
C GLN A 16 1.27 19.22 5.79
N GLU A 17 2.54 18.85 5.98
CA GLU A 17 3.54 19.12 4.96
C GLU A 17 3.13 18.42 3.67
N TRP A 18 3.67 18.87 2.51
CA TRP A 18 3.39 18.15 1.27
C TRP A 18 3.82 16.68 1.39
N LEU A 19 2.85 15.80 1.33
CA LEU A 19 3.03 14.38 1.56
C LEU A 19 3.81 13.74 0.41
N ILE A 20 4.94 13.17 0.74
CA ILE A 20 5.75 12.38 -0.19
C ILE A 20 6.30 11.15 0.50
N GLY A 21 6.23 10.00 -0.17
CA GLY A 21 6.67 8.76 0.41
C GLY A 21 6.73 7.60 -0.58
N ALA A 22 6.80 6.40 -0.03
CA ALA A 22 6.78 5.16 -0.78
C ALA A 22 5.81 4.16 -0.16
N ASN A 23 5.30 3.24 -0.97
CA ASN A 23 4.75 1.98 -0.48
C ASN A 23 5.91 1.15 0.05
N PHE A 24 5.90 0.89 1.35
CA PHE A 24 7.02 0.33 2.08
C PHE A 24 6.77 -1.12 2.48
N LEU A 25 7.65 -1.98 2.02
CA LEU A 25 7.86 -3.32 2.52
C LEU A 25 9.38 -3.47 2.71
N PRO A 26 9.88 -3.85 3.91
CA PRO A 26 11.32 -3.99 4.10
C PRO A 26 11.90 -5.04 3.17
N SER A 27 13.11 -4.83 2.68
CA SER A 27 13.76 -5.72 1.70
C SER A 27 13.91 -7.16 2.20
N SER A 28 13.83 -7.38 3.51
CA SER A 28 13.86 -8.69 4.15
C SER A 28 12.51 -9.44 4.14
N ALA A 29 11.40 -8.78 3.79
CA ALA A 29 10.06 -9.39 3.74
C ALA A 29 9.55 -9.55 2.31
N ILE A 30 8.78 -10.62 2.07
CA ILE A 30 8.13 -10.86 0.78
C ILE A 30 6.71 -10.32 0.71
N ASN A 31 6.07 -10.16 1.87
CA ASN A 31 4.71 -9.66 2.00
C ASN A 31 4.46 -9.11 3.41
N GLN A 32 3.26 -8.57 3.62
CA GLN A 32 2.82 -7.97 4.85
C GLN A 32 2.78 -8.94 6.05
N LEU A 33 2.57 -10.24 5.82
CA LEU A 33 2.66 -11.24 6.88
C LEU A 33 4.10 -11.41 7.35
N GLU A 34 5.06 -11.60 6.43
CA GLU A 34 6.49 -11.73 6.77
C GLU A 34 7.03 -10.48 7.44
N MET A 35 6.50 -9.30 7.07
CA MET A 35 6.89 -8.04 7.70
C MET A 35 6.55 -7.97 9.19
N PHE A 36 5.42 -8.52 9.63
CA PHE A 36 4.91 -8.27 10.98
C PHE A 36 4.82 -9.50 11.88
N GLN A 37 4.99 -10.73 11.37
CA GLN A 37 5.03 -11.94 12.19
C GLN A 37 6.23 -11.95 13.14
N PRO A 38 6.09 -12.50 14.37
CA PRO A 38 7.16 -12.45 15.37
C PRO A 38 8.45 -13.14 14.92
N GLU A 39 8.35 -14.23 14.16
CA GLU A 39 9.50 -15.02 13.71
C GLU A 39 10.31 -14.34 12.59
N THR A 40 9.71 -13.35 11.92
CA THR A 40 10.28 -12.75 10.71
C THR A 40 10.40 -11.22 10.78
N PHE A 41 9.90 -10.61 11.87
CA PHE A 41 10.00 -9.16 12.07
C PHE A 41 11.46 -8.71 12.17
N ASP A 42 11.91 -7.98 11.18
CA ASP A 42 13.29 -7.49 11.08
C ASP A 42 13.37 -5.99 11.42
N GLU A 43 13.46 -5.72 12.72
CA GLU A 43 13.55 -4.36 13.25
C GLU A 43 14.76 -3.60 12.70
N HIS A 44 15.89 -4.30 12.47
CA HIS A 44 17.12 -3.68 11.97
C HIS A 44 16.96 -3.15 10.54
N THR A 45 16.43 -4.00 9.64
CA THR A 45 16.20 -3.62 8.25
C THR A 45 15.15 -2.51 8.16
N ILE A 46 14.02 -2.63 8.87
CA ILE A 46 12.98 -1.58 8.93
C ILE A 46 13.58 -0.23 9.35
N LYS A 47 14.35 -0.20 10.44
CA LYS A 47 14.99 1.02 10.92
C LYS A 47 15.97 1.61 9.92
N THR A 48 16.78 0.78 9.29
CA THR A 48 17.80 1.21 8.31
C THR A 48 17.13 1.83 7.09
N GLU A 49 16.11 1.16 6.54
CA GLU A 49 15.43 1.61 5.34
C GLU A 49 14.54 2.84 5.59
N LEU A 50 13.86 2.95 6.75
CA LEU A 50 13.11 4.16 7.10
C LEU A 50 14.02 5.36 7.31
N LYS A 51 15.21 5.17 7.88
CA LYS A 51 16.23 6.22 7.94
C LYS A 51 16.69 6.67 6.55
N MET A 52 16.77 5.75 5.58
CA MET A 52 17.07 6.11 4.18
C MET A 52 15.92 6.92 3.58
N ALA A 53 14.67 6.56 3.86
CA ALA A 53 13.49 7.31 3.38
C ALA A 53 13.48 8.74 3.93
N SER A 54 13.68 8.91 5.24
CA SER A 54 13.81 10.22 5.88
C SER A 54 14.97 11.04 5.31
N ALA A 55 16.14 10.42 5.10
CA ALA A 55 17.30 11.08 4.50
C ALA A 55 17.10 11.47 3.02
N LEU A 56 16.16 10.84 2.33
CA LEU A 56 15.73 11.21 0.98
C LEU A 56 14.80 12.41 0.99
N GLY A 57 14.15 12.70 2.13
CA GLY A 57 13.17 13.74 2.33
C GLY A 57 11.73 13.24 2.31
N PHE A 58 11.51 11.93 2.40
CA PHE A 58 10.17 11.36 2.56
C PHE A 58 9.67 11.59 3.99
N ASN A 59 8.42 12.03 4.12
CA ASN A 59 7.76 12.29 5.40
C ASN A 59 6.62 11.31 5.69
N SER A 60 6.34 10.40 4.78
CA SER A 60 5.33 9.37 4.96
C SER A 60 5.71 8.07 4.24
N ILE A 61 5.06 6.98 4.61
CA ILE A 61 5.09 5.69 3.92
C ILE A 61 3.70 5.07 3.92
N ARG A 62 3.43 4.20 2.96
CA ARG A 62 2.18 3.42 2.93
C ARG A 62 2.51 1.96 3.20
N VAL A 63 1.86 1.36 4.20
CA VAL A 63 2.16 0.03 4.73
C VAL A 63 0.89 -0.78 4.85
N TYR A 64 0.98 -2.07 4.57
CA TYR A 64 -0.15 -2.98 4.55
C TYR A 64 -0.17 -3.88 5.77
N LEU A 65 -1.31 -3.96 6.43
CA LEU A 65 -1.62 -5.00 7.40
C LEU A 65 -2.25 -6.21 6.70
N HIS A 66 -2.54 -7.23 7.48
CA HIS A 66 -3.24 -8.41 7.03
C HIS A 66 -4.17 -8.91 8.14
N ASP A 67 -5.39 -9.29 7.80
CA ASP A 67 -6.39 -9.76 8.77
C ASP A 67 -5.94 -10.96 9.60
N LEU A 68 -5.15 -11.86 9.03
CA LEU A 68 -4.58 -13.02 9.76
C LEU A 68 -3.61 -12.62 10.88
N LEU A 69 -2.99 -11.43 10.84
CA LEU A 69 -2.18 -10.94 11.95
C LEU A 69 -3.00 -10.77 13.23
N TRP A 70 -4.32 -10.64 13.09
CA TRP A 70 -5.22 -10.55 14.24
C TRP A 70 -5.42 -11.89 14.97
N ASP A 71 -5.13 -13.03 14.33
CA ASP A 71 -5.12 -14.34 14.96
C ASP A 71 -3.92 -14.51 15.91
N ILE A 72 -2.85 -13.73 15.69
CA ILE A 72 -1.66 -13.61 16.56
C ILE A 72 -1.55 -12.18 17.12
N LYS A 73 -2.69 -11.59 17.48
CA LYS A 73 -2.84 -10.17 17.83
C LYS A 73 -1.81 -9.67 18.84
N LYS A 74 -1.54 -10.43 19.90
CA LYS A 74 -0.64 -9.98 20.97
C LYS A 74 0.79 -9.77 20.47
N GLU A 75 1.29 -10.74 19.76
CA GLU A 75 2.64 -10.74 19.18
C GLU A 75 2.75 -9.69 18.07
N PHE A 76 1.73 -9.62 17.22
CA PHE A 76 1.63 -8.60 16.17
C PHE A 76 1.68 -7.19 16.75
N LEU A 77 0.90 -6.88 17.77
CA LEU A 77 0.85 -5.53 18.36
C LEU A 77 2.20 -5.10 18.95
N VAL A 78 3.01 -6.03 19.47
CA VAL A 78 4.37 -5.72 19.92
C VAL A 78 5.25 -5.26 18.75
N ASN A 79 5.17 -5.94 17.61
CA ASN A 79 5.95 -5.59 16.44
C ASN A 79 5.43 -4.32 15.75
N PHE A 80 4.13 -4.15 15.69
CA PHE A 80 3.50 -2.95 15.13
C PHE A 80 3.83 -1.70 15.96
N GLU A 81 3.85 -1.81 17.30
CA GLU A 81 4.27 -0.71 18.16
C GLU A 81 5.74 -0.35 17.95
N LYS A 82 6.64 -1.32 17.81
CA LYS A 82 8.05 -1.06 17.45
C LYS A 82 8.18 -0.35 16.11
N PHE A 83 7.40 -0.79 15.12
CA PHE A 83 7.35 -0.15 13.81
C PHE A 83 6.91 1.31 13.91
N LEU A 84 5.82 1.62 14.64
CA LEU A 84 5.35 2.99 14.83
C LEU A 84 6.38 3.86 15.57
N VAL A 85 7.08 3.31 16.57
CA VAL A 85 8.17 4.01 17.27
C VAL A 85 9.34 4.33 16.33
N ILE A 86 9.66 3.44 15.39
CA ILE A 86 10.72 3.69 14.40
C ILE A 86 10.27 4.79 13.43
N CYS A 87 9.03 4.73 12.93
CA CYS A 87 8.47 5.76 12.07
C CYS A 87 8.52 7.14 12.74
N ASP A 88 8.08 7.24 13.98
CA ASP A 88 8.06 8.49 14.75
C ASP A 88 9.46 9.09 14.93
N LYS A 89 10.46 8.24 15.26
CA LYS A 89 11.87 8.67 15.37
C LYS A 89 12.47 9.21 14.08
N GLU A 90 12.01 8.74 12.95
CA GLU A 90 12.46 9.19 11.62
C GLU A 90 11.57 10.31 11.06
N ASN A 91 10.60 10.83 11.83
CA ASN A 91 9.60 11.80 11.40
C ASN A 91 8.79 11.35 10.18
N ILE A 92 8.45 10.08 10.12
CA ILE A 92 7.64 9.46 9.08
C ILE A 92 6.29 9.07 9.65
N LYS A 93 5.20 9.53 9.04
CA LYS A 93 3.83 9.15 9.42
C LYS A 93 3.30 8.08 8.46
N PRO A 94 3.05 6.84 8.89
CA PRO A 94 2.52 5.82 8.01
C PRO A 94 1.04 6.01 7.67
N MET A 95 0.70 5.78 6.40
CA MET A 95 -0.63 5.44 5.92
C MET A 95 -0.78 3.93 6.04
N ILE A 96 -1.84 3.47 6.69
CA ILE A 96 -2.05 2.04 6.98
C ILE A 96 -3.16 1.48 6.11
N VAL A 97 -2.84 0.43 5.33
CA VAL A 97 -3.79 -0.32 4.51
C VAL A 97 -4.30 -1.53 5.27
N LEU A 98 -5.62 -1.81 5.24
CA LEU A 98 -6.24 -2.87 6.04
C LEU A 98 -6.54 -4.12 5.22
N PHE A 99 -7.20 -4.00 4.07
CA PHE A 99 -7.47 -5.10 3.13
C PHE A 99 -6.85 -4.85 1.76
N ASP A 100 -6.70 -5.93 0.98
CA ASP A 100 -6.02 -5.88 -0.32
C ASP A 100 -6.45 -7.04 -1.23
N ASP A 101 -6.89 -6.76 -2.45
CA ASP A 101 -7.27 -7.78 -3.43
C ASP A 101 -6.10 -8.21 -4.35
N CYS A 102 -4.88 -7.71 -4.10
CA CYS A 102 -3.78 -7.92 -5.04
C CYS A 102 -3.01 -9.23 -4.83
N HIS A 103 -2.65 -9.87 -5.94
CA HIS A 103 -1.77 -11.02 -6.12
C HIS A 103 -2.29 -12.37 -5.59
N ARG A 104 -1.66 -12.98 -4.56
CA ARG A 104 -1.92 -14.38 -4.15
C ARG A 104 -3.19 -14.52 -3.32
N SER A 105 -4.04 -15.44 -3.75
CA SER A 105 -5.41 -15.59 -3.23
C SER A 105 -5.54 -16.36 -1.91
N ASN A 106 -4.52 -17.15 -1.51
CA ASN A 106 -4.61 -18.05 -0.36
C ASN A 106 -3.56 -17.70 0.72
N PRO A 107 -3.78 -16.62 1.49
CA PRO A 107 -2.86 -16.21 2.54
C PRO A 107 -2.82 -17.23 3.69
N LYS A 108 -1.64 -17.38 4.32
CA LYS A 108 -1.47 -18.22 5.50
C LYS A 108 -0.43 -17.60 6.43
N LEU A 109 -0.66 -17.68 7.74
CA LEU A 109 0.36 -17.39 8.74
C LEU A 109 1.51 -18.40 8.69
N GLY A 110 2.62 -18.03 9.31
CA GLY A 110 3.82 -18.85 9.40
C GLY A 110 4.80 -18.58 8.26
N LYS A 111 5.58 -19.59 7.90
CA LYS A 111 6.63 -19.46 6.89
C LYS A 111 6.03 -19.05 5.54
N GLN A 112 6.49 -17.90 5.05
CA GLN A 112 6.07 -17.39 3.75
C GLN A 112 6.87 -18.04 2.61
N PHE A 113 6.34 -17.92 1.39
CA PHE A 113 7.01 -18.41 0.19
C PHE A 113 8.30 -17.64 -0.04
N LEU A 114 9.28 -18.31 -0.64
CA LEU A 114 10.41 -17.61 -1.21
C LEU A 114 9.99 -16.91 -2.52
N PRO A 115 10.61 -15.77 -2.86
CA PRO A 115 10.30 -15.08 -4.10
C PRO A 115 10.60 -15.96 -5.31
N LEU A 116 9.74 -15.91 -6.31
CA LEU A 116 10.04 -16.46 -7.63
C LEU A 116 11.10 -15.58 -8.28
N LYS A 117 12.25 -16.18 -8.57
CA LYS A 117 13.44 -15.50 -9.05
C LYS A 117 13.18 -14.68 -10.32
N GLY A 118 13.44 -13.35 -10.28
CA GLY A 118 13.21 -12.43 -11.41
C GLY A 118 11.74 -12.12 -11.69
N ILE A 119 10.84 -12.44 -10.75
CA ILE A 119 9.41 -12.22 -10.91
C ILE A 119 8.94 -11.15 -9.95
N HIS A 120 8.33 -10.12 -10.51
CA HIS A 120 7.75 -9.00 -9.80
C HIS A 120 6.75 -9.47 -8.75
N ASN A 121 6.95 -9.07 -7.50
CA ASN A 121 6.00 -9.16 -6.38
C ASN A 121 5.31 -10.52 -6.23
N SER A 122 6.04 -11.60 -6.51
CA SER A 122 5.49 -12.97 -6.65
C SER A 122 4.92 -13.55 -5.35
N GLY A 123 5.28 -13.01 -4.19
CA GLY A 123 4.85 -13.51 -2.88
C GLY A 123 3.87 -12.61 -2.14
N TRP A 124 3.47 -11.48 -2.71
CA TRP A 124 2.46 -10.61 -2.13
C TRP A 124 1.13 -11.32 -1.93
N SER A 125 0.44 -11.06 -0.85
CA SER A 125 -0.74 -11.81 -0.43
C SER A 125 -1.97 -10.93 -0.30
N GLN A 126 -3.10 -11.39 -0.82
CA GLN A 126 -4.40 -10.78 -0.61
C GLN A 126 -4.81 -10.85 0.87
N SER A 127 -5.57 -9.87 1.33
CA SER A 127 -6.22 -9.83 2.64
C SER A 127 -7.69 -9.41 2.45
N PRO A 128 -8.68 -10.24 2.79
CA PRO A 128 -8.58 -11.55 3.45
C PRO A 128 -8.29 -12.71 2.48
N GLY A 129 -8.32 -12.51 1.17
CA GLY A 129 -8.11 -13.51 0.12
C GLY A 129 -9.36 -13.82 -0.69
N HIS A 130 -9.15 -14.19 -1.96
CA HIS A 130 -10.19 -14.33 -2.98
C HIS A 130 -11.36 -15.25 -2.57
N GLU A 131 -11.07 -16.39 -1.97
CA GLU A 131 -12.13 -17.35 -1.59
C GLU A 131 -13.08 -16.76 -0.54
N ILE A 132 -12.56 -16.02 0.43
CA ILE A 132 -13.37 -15.38 1.47
C ILE A 132 -14.22 -14.26 0.84
N VAL A 133 -13.63 -13.43 -0.03
CA VAL A 133 -14.36 -12.37 -0.74
C VAL A 133 -15.50 -12.97 -1.57
N LYS A 134 -15.23 -14.04 -2.32
CA LYS A 134 -16.23 -14.75 -3.12
C LYS A 134 -17.33 -15.36 -2.27
N GLU A 135 -16.99 -16.02 -1.15
CA GLU A 135 -17.98 -16.58 -0.23
C GLU A 135 -18.91 -15.52 0.34
N ILE A 136 -18.39 -14.36 0.72
CA ILE A 136 -19.20 -13.22 1.17
C ILE A 136 -20.14 -12.74 0.08
N HIS A 137 -19.65 -12.60 -1.16
CA HIS A 137 -20.48 -12.24 -2.31
C HIS A 137 -21.59 -13.26 -2.57
N GLU A 138 -21.35 -14.55 -2.36
CA GLU A 138 -22.34 -15.63 -2.44
C GLU A 138 -23.30 -15.68 -1.24
N GLY A 139 -23.18 -14.77 -0.27
CA GLY A 139 -24.04 -14.68 0.90
C GLY A 139 -23.61 -15.58 2.08
N LYS A 140 -22.40 -16.15 2.05
CA LYS A 140 -21.82 -16.87 3.19
C LYS A 140 -21.15 -15.88 4.13
N LEU A 141 -21.71 -15.68 5.31
CA LEU A 141 -21.33 -14.59 6.19
C LEU A 141 -20.46 -15.02 7.39
N ASP A 142 -20.03 -16.28 7.43
CA ASP A 142 -19.31 -16.87 8.56
C ASP A 142 -17.99 -16.15 8.91
N GLN A 143 -17.31 -15.56 7.90
CA GLN A 143 -16.07 -14.82 8.09
C GLN A 143 -16.28 -13.38 8.57
N LEU A 144 -17.47 -12.79 8.39
CA LEU A 144 -17.71 -11.38 8.71
C LEU A 144 -17.42 -11.02 10.17
N PRO A 145 -17.79 -11.84 11.20
CA PRO A 145 -17.49 -11.49 12.58
C PRO A 145 -15.98 -11.35 12.85
N ARG A 146 -15.14 -12.21 12.27
CA ARG A 146 -13.69 -12.16 12.40
C ARG A 146 -13.10 -10.92 11.71
N LEU A 147 -13.56 -10.66 10.48
CA LEU A 147 -13.12 -9.49 9.72
C LEU A 147 -13.57 -8.17 10.37
N LYS A 148 -14.83 -8.12 10.85
CA LYS A 148 -15.33 -6.98 11.62
C LYS A 148 -14.47 -6.71 12.86
N LYS A 149 -14.16 -7.77 13.59
CA LYS A 149 -13.32 -7.67 14.79
C LYS A 149 -11.94 -7.09 14.47
N PHE A 150 -11.29 -7.56 13.39
CA PHE A 150 -10.01 -7.00 12.95
C PHE A 150 -10.12 -5.50 12.69
N ILE A 151 -11.05 -5.07 11.81
CA ILE A 151 -11.21 -3.67 11.44
C ILE A 151 -11.53 -2.79 12.67
N GLN A 152 -12.53 -3.18 13.44
CA GLN A 152 -12.99 -2.35 14.56
C GLN A 152 -11.97 -2.26 15.68
N GLU A 153 -11.31 -3.36 16.01
CA GLU A 153 -10.32 -3.36 17.08
C GLU A 153 -9.04 -2.61 16.69
N VAL A 154 -8.51 -2.77 15.44
CA VAL A 154 -7.33 -2.04 15.03
C VAL A 154 -7.59 -0.54 14.95
N LEU A 155 -8.71 -0.14 14.35
CA LEU A 155 -9.10 1.27 14.28
C LEU A 155 -9.34 1.87 15.66
N SER A 156 -9.98 1.13 16.58
CA SER A 156 -10.25 1.62 17.95
C SER A 156 -8.98 1.76 18.78
N LEU A 157 -8.04 0.82 18.67
CA LEU A 157 -6.77 0.87 19.41
C LEU A 157 -5.91 2.06 19.04
N TYR A 158 -5.96 2.49 17.78
CA TYR A 158 -5.14 3.58 17.26
C TYR A 158 -5.95 4.80 16.80
N SER A 159 -7.21 4.91 17.25
CA SER A 159 -8.14 5.97 16.82
C SER A 159 -7.65 7.39 17.04
N GLU A 160 -6.82 7.60 18.07
CA GLU A 160 -6.24 8.90 18.43
C GLU A 160 -4.70 8.92 18.33
N ASP A 161 -4.09 7.92 17.69
CA ASP A 161 -2.64 7.85 17.57
C ASP A 161 -2.13 8.78 16.46
N GLU A 162 -1.53 9.89 16.85
CA GLU A 162 -1.03 10.93 15.94
C GLU A 162 0.17 10.49 15.09
N ARG A 163 0.78 9.32 15.39
CA ARG A 163 1.84 8.73 14.58
C ARG A 163 1.28 8.20 13.27
N ILE A 164 0.00 7.81 13.21
CA ILE A 164 -0.66 7.29 12.00
C ILE A 164 -1.28 8.46 11.23
N LEU A 165 -0.92 8.58 9.95
CA LEU A 165 -1.39 9.64 9.08
C LEU A 165 -2.86 9.46 8.70
N LEU A 166 -3.20 8.32 8.12
CA LEU A 166 -4.55 7.99 7.68
C LEU A 166 -4.72 6.47 7.49
N TRP A 167 -5.96 6.03 7.34
CA TRP A 167 -6.33 4.64 7.10
C TRP A 167 -6.86 4.45 5.68
N ASP A 168 -6.19 3.59 4.92
CA ASP A 168 -6.67 3.08 3.63
C ASP A 168 -7.35 1.73 3.88
N ILE A 169 -8.67 1.72 3.86
CA ILE A 169 -9.43 0.57 4.37
C ILE A 169 -9.41 -0.63 3.45
N TYR A 170 -9.19 -0.41 2.14
CA TYR A 170 -9.13 -1.49 1.18
C TYR A 170 -8.35 -1.07 -0.07
N ASN A 171 -7.22 -1.73 -0.32
CA ASN A 171 -6.42 -1.53 -1.52
C ASN A 171 -7.02 -2.26 -2.71
N GLU A 172 -7.20 -1.52 -3.80
CA GLU A 172 -7.56 -2.04 -5.13
C GLU A 172 -8.70 -3.09 -5.13
N PRO A 173 -9.83 -2.85 -4.44
CA PRO A 173 -10.92 -3.80 -4.45
C PRO A 173 -11.37 -4.12 -5.89
N GLY A 174 -11.53 -5.41 -6.15
CA GLY A 174 -11.90 -5.96 -7.46
C GLY A 174 -10.74 -6.35 -8.36
N GLN A 175 -9.48 -6.08 -7.99
CA GLN A 175 -8.32 -6.48 -8.78
C GLN A 175 -8.12 -8.01 -8.82
N PHE A 176 -7.18 -8.47 -9.63
CA PHE A 176 -6.78 -9.88 -9.80
C PHE A 176 -7.95 -10.84 -10.09
N GLY A 177 -8.93 -10.37 -10.87
CA GLY A 177 -10.05 -11.17 -11.35
C GLY A 177 -11.19 -11.33 -10.36
N ILE A 178 -11.18 -10.63 -9.22
CA ILE A 178 -12.27 -10.62 -8.25
C ILE A 178 -13.46 -9.81 -8.80
N GLY A 179 -13.19 -8.67 -9.43
CA GLY A 179 -14.21 -7.82 -10.03
C GLY A 179 -15.20 -7.28 -8.99
N GLU A 180 -16.45 -7.14 -9.38
CA GLU A 180 -17.50 -6.62 -8.49
C GLU A 180 -17.81 -7.52 -7.27
N ASN A 181 -17.24 -8.73 -7.17
CA ASN A 181 -17.44 -9.58 -5.99
C ASN A 181 -16.91 -8.97 -4.70
N SER A 182 -16.02 -7.97 -4.78
CA SER A 182 -15.51 -7.26 -3.60
C SER A 182 -16.51 -6.26 -3.01
N ILE A 183 -17.63 -5.97 -3.70
CA ILE A 183 -18.55 -4.90 -3.28
C ILE A 183 -19.18 -5.16 -1.91
N GLU A 184 -19.62 -6.38 -1.62
CA GLU A 184 -20.27 -6.73 -0.37
C GLU A 184 -19.30 -6.59 0.82
N LEU A 185 -18.09 -7.12 0.69
CA LEU A 185 -17.07 -6.96 1.73
C LEU A 185 -16.71 -5.47 1.90
N LEU A 186 -16.53 -4.74 0.82
CA LEU A 186 -16.20 -3.31 0.86
C LEU A 186 -17.29 -2.49 1.56
N GLN A 187 -18.57 -2.79 1.32
CA GLN A 187 -19.69 -2.16 2.04
C GLN A 187 -19.62 -2.41 3.53
N HIS A 188 -19.35 -3.65 3.94
CA HIS A 188 -19.16 -3.99 5.34
C HIS A 188 -17.98 -3.26 5.96
N VAL A 189 -16.84 -3.21 5.28
CA VAL A 189 -15.61 -2.55 5.77
C VAL A 189 -15.83 -1.06 5.97
N TRP A 190 -16.46 -0.37 5.00
CA TRP A 190 -16.86 1.03 5.16
C TRP A 190 -17.79 1.22 6.37
N GLY A 191 -18.80 0.37 6.52
CA GLY A 191 -19.71 0.43 7.66
C GLY A 191 -18.98 0.28 8.99
N TRP A 192 -18.11 -0.72 9.12
CA TRP A 192 -17.35 -0.96 10.35
C TRP A 192 -16.36 0.15 10.68
N ALA A 193 -15.68 0.68 9.67
CA ALA A 193 -14.74 1.77 9.86
C ALA A 193 -15.45 3.07 10.28
N LEU A 194 -16.61 3.38 9.69
CA LEU A 194 -17.43 4.53 10.04
C LEU A 194 -18.12 4.39 11.41
N GLU A 195 -18.41 3.16 11.88
CA GLU A 195 -18.88 2.91 13.24
C GLU A 195 -17.84 3.33 14.30
N VAL A 196 -16.56 3.02 14.06
CA VAL A 196 -15.44 3.43 14.94
C VAL A 196 -15.12 4.91 14.74
N ARG A 197 -14.99 5.35 13.51
CA ARG A 197 -14.69 6.73 13.13
C ARG A 197 -13.45 7.32 13.84
N PRO A 198 -12.26 6.83 13.53
CA PRO A 198 -11.02 7.34 14.13
C PRO A 198 -10.83 8.84 13.82
N SER A 199 -9.92 9.50 14.57
CA SER A 199 -9.57 10.90 14.35
C SER A 199 -8.83 11.13 13.03
N GLN A 200 -8.13 10.10 12.54
CA GLN A 200 -7.47 10.11 11.23
C GLN A 200 -8.52 9.97 10.10
N PRO A 201 -8.24 10.49 8.90
CA PRO A 201 -9.12 10.29 7.75
C PRO A 201 -9.13 8.85 7.25
N LEU A 202 -10.25 8.47 6.64
CA LEU A 202 -10.48 7.18 5.99
C LEU A 202 -10.47 7.36 4.46
N THR A 203 -9.89 6.40 3.75
CA THR A 203 -9.90 6.36 2.28
C THR A 203 -9.94 4.93 1.75
N SER A 204 -10.27 4.77 0.50
CA SER A 204 -9.98 3.63 -0.38
C SER A 204 -9.87 4.13 -1.81
N CYS A 205 -8.95 3.58 -2.60
CA CYS A 205 -8.62 4.15 -3.89
C CYS A 205 -9.78 4.09 -4.89
N MET A 206 -9.90 5.13 -5.72
CA MET A 206 -10.84 5.18 -6.85
C MET A 206 -10.21 4.54 -8.09
N HIS A 207 -9.24 5.20 -8.72
CA HIS A 207 -8.44 4.58 -9.78
C HIS A 207 -7.46 3.57 -9.16
N GLY A 208 -7.44 2.36 -9.67
CA GLY A 208 -6.85 1.17 -9.07
C GLY A 208 -7.93 0.13 -8.74
N SER A 209 -9.11 0.54 -8.26
CA SER A 209 -10.27 -0.31 -8.04
C SER A 209 -10.96 -0.72 -9.33
N ILE A 210 -11.65 -1.88 -9.32
CA ILE A 210 -12.37 -2.43 -10.47
C ILE A 210 -13.87 -2.50 -10.20
N GLY A 211 -14.66 -1.86 -11.06
CA GLY A 211 -16.14 -1.85 -11.01
C GLY A 211 -16.69 -0.48 -10.62
N GLU A 212 -17.70 -0.02 -11.39
CA GLU A 212 -18.29 1.31 -11.20
C GLU A 212 -18.91 1.49 -9.82
N LYS A 213 -19.59 0.47 -9.29
CA LYS A 213 -20.18 0.51 -7.95
C LYS A 213 -19.12 0.60 -6.83
N ILE A 214 -17.99 -0.07 -6.99
CA ILE A 214 -16.87 -0.03 -6.06
C ILE A 214 -16.27 1.38 -6.04
N ILE A 215 -16.00 1.95 -7.22
CA ILE A 215 -15.45 3.30 -7.37
C ILE A 215 -16.39 4.35 -6.77
N GLU A 216 -17.69 4.26 -7.04
CA GLU A 216 -18.66 5.20 -6.48
C GLU A 216 -18.78 5.06 -4.96
N LEU A 217 -18.80 3.83 -4.43
CA LEU A 217 -18.80 3.59 -2.97
C LEU A 217 -17.57 4.19 -2.29
N ASN A 218 -16.38 4.04 -2.89
CA ASN A 218 -15.14 4.63 -2.38
C ASN A 218 -15.22 6.17 -2.43
N LYS A 219 -15.68 6.76 -3.51
CA LYS A 219 -15.88 8.20 -3.67
C LYS A 219 -16.88 8.75 -2.64
N GLU A 220 -17.99 8.04 -2.42
CA GLU A 220 -19.01 8.46 -1.45
C GLU A 220 -18.50 8.46 -0.01
N ASN A 221 -17.62 7.55 0.37
CA ASN A 221 -17.22 7.34 1.76
C ASN A 221 -15.83 7.87 2.12
N SER A 222 -14.93 8.09 1.17
CA SER A 222 -13.57 8.58 1.43
C SER A 222 -13.55 10.03 1.92
N ASP A 223 -12.84 10.28 3.00
CA ASP A 223 -12.54 11.63 3.49
C ASP A 223 -11.56 12.34 2.56
N ILE A 224 -10.53 11.62 2.16
CA ILE A 224 -9.49 12.01 1.20
C ILE A 224 -9.62 11.12 -0.02
N ILE A 225 -9.53 11.68 -1.21
CA ILE A 225 -9.58 10.90 -2.46
C ILE A 225 -8.19 10.34 -2.74
N THR A 226 -8.11 9.03 -2.97
CA THR A 226 -6.87 8.36 -3.34
C THR A 226 -6.99 7.67 -4.69
N PHE A 227 -5.86 7.55 -5.40
CA PHE A 227 -5.80 6.93 -6.72
C PHE A 227 -4.42 6.36 -7.02
N HIS A 228 -4.36 5.45 -8.00
CA HIS A 228 -3.14 4.89 -8.55
C HIS A 228 -2.96 5.34 -10.00
N ALA A 229 -1.73 5.65 -10.39
CA ALA A 229 -1.44 6.11 -11.75
C ALA A 229 -0.03 5.69 -12.19
N TYR A 230 0.05 4.59 -12.91
CA TYR A 230 1.32 4.05 -13.39
C TYR A 230 1.69 4.46 -14.83
N GLU A 231 0.74 4.95 -15.61
CA GLU A 231 0.98 5.38 -16.98
C GLU A 231 1.02 6.91 -17.12
N SER A 232 2.14 7.46 -17.56
CA SER A 232 2.33 8.91 -17.72
C SER A 232 1.29 9.57 -18.61
N LYS A 233 0.86 8.88 -19.68
CA LYS A 233 -0.14 9.39 -20.63
C LYS A 233 -1.50 9.68 -20.01
N ASN A 234 -1.85 9.02 -18.88
CA ASN A 234 -3.16 9.12 -18.24
C ASN A 234 -3.15 10.04 -17.01
N LEU A 235 -1.97 10.38 -16.47
CA LEU A 235 -1.85 11.05 -15.16
C LEU A 235 -2.60 12.38 -15.09
N GLU A 236 -2.41 13.27 -16.06
CA GLU A 236 -3.06 14.59 -16.02
C GLU A 236 -4.57 14.50 -16.22
N SER A 237 -5.07 13.55 -17.04
CA SER A 237 -6.51 13.35 -17.23
C SER A 237 -7.19 12.81 -15.96
N ILE A 238 -6.55 11.87 -15.27
CA ILE A 238 -7.03 11.35 -13.97
C ILE A 238 -7.07 12.49 -12.94
N ILE A 239 -6.00 13.27 -12.82
CA ILE A 239 -5.96 14.39 -11.89
C ILE A 239 -7.09 15.38 -12.17
N LYS A 240 -7.30 15.74 -13.44
CA LYS A 240 -8.38 16.67 -13.83
C LYS A 240 -9.76 16.15 -13.43
N GLU A 241 -10.03 14.87 -13.65
CA GLU A 241 -11.28 14.23 -13.23
C GLU A 241 -11.45 14.29 -11.70
N LEU A 242 -10.43 13.90 -10.95
CA LEU A 242 -10.49 13.82 -9.49
C LEU A 242 -10.64 15.20 -8.83
N LEU A 243 -10.07 16.26 -9.41
CA LEU A 243 -10.22 17.63 -8.91
C LEU A 243 -11.69 18.11 -8.91
N GLU A 244 -12.55 17.58 -9.79
CA GLU A 244 -13.99 17.90 -9.80
C GLU A 244 -14.73 17.41 -8.54
N ILE A 245 -14.15 16.45 -7.81
CA ILE A 245 -14.73 15.94 -6.54
C ILE A 245 -14.57 16.96 -5.40
N ARG A 246 -13.66 17.93 -5.54
CA ARG A 246 -13.43 19.02 -4.58
C ARG A 246 -13.05 18.54 -3.17
N ARG A 247 -12.20 17.54 -3.10
CA ARG A 247 -11.59 17.01 -1.88
C ARG A 247 -10.07 16.95 -2.03
N PRO A 248 -9.30 16.91 -0.94
CA PRO A 248 -7.87 16.63 -1.03
C PRO A 248 -7.62 15.31 -1.76
N ILE A 249 -6.54 15.26 -2.52
CA ILE A 249 -6.19 14.11 -3.38
C ILE A 249 -4.79 13.62 -3.01
N ILE A 250 -4.63 12.31 -2.96
CA ILE A 250 -3.33 11.64 -2.79
C ILE A 250 -3.18 10.54 -3.85
N CYS A 251 -2.08 10.55 -4.58
CA CYS A 251 -1.68 9.43 -5.43
C CYS A 251 -0.97 8.39 -4.55
N THR A 252 -1.68 7.33 -4.20
CA THR A 252 -1.17 6.31 -3.28
C THR A 252 -0.27 5.29 -3.94
N GLU A 253 -0.27 5.22 -5.28
CA GLU A 253 0.67 4.42 -6.05
C GLU A 253 0.99 5.06 -7.40
N TYR A 254 2.27 5.23 -7.67
CA TYR A 254 2.81 5.61 -8.97
C TYR A 254 4.23 5.08 -9.10
N MET A 255 4.92 5.45 -10.13
CA MET A 255 6.30 5.14 -10.41
C MET A 255 6.44 3.78 -11.10
N ALA A 256 6.41 3.83 -12.42
CA ALA A 256 6.77 2.74 -13.30
C ALA A 256 7.62 3.33 -14.44
N ARG A 257 8.94 3.16 -14.36
CA ARG A 257 9.87 3.83 -15.29
C ARG A 257 9.58 3.50 -16.74
N GLU A 258 9.24 2.25 -17.02
CA GLU A 258 8.90 1.80 -18.38
C GLU A 258 7.60 2.40 -18.93
N PHE A 259 6.69 2.86 -18.04
CA PHE A 259 5.44 3.52 -18.41
C PHE A 259 5.51 5.04 -18.30
N GLY A 260 6.71 5.57 -18.00
CA GLY A 260 7.01 6.99 -18.02
C GLY A 260 6.63 7.78 -16.77
N THR A 261 6.06 7.16 -15.74
CA THR A 261 5.81 7.82 -14.45
C THR A 261 7.07 7.85 -13.60
N THR A 262 8.13 8.52 -14.08
CA THR A 262 9.37 8.74 -13.35
C THR A 262 9.20 9.85 -12.30
N PHE A 263 10.18 10.01 -11.41
CA PHE A 263 10.17 11.11 -10.43
C PHE A 263 10.22 12.47 -11.12
N GLU A 264 11.08 12.63 -12.14
CA GLU A 264 11.22 13.87 -12.90
C GLU A 264 9.92 14.28 -13.61
N PHE A 265 9.16 13.30 -14.11
CA PHE A 265 7.88 13.54 -14.75
C PHE A 265 6.78 13.83 -13.72
N SER A 266 6.66 13.00 -12.69
CA SER A 266 5.48 12.95 -11.83
C SER A 266 5.50 13.98 -10.70
N LEU A 267 6.65 14.18 -10.02
CA LEU A 267 6.72 15.07 -8.85
C LEU A 267 6.35 16.53 -9.16
N PRO A 268 6.77 17.15 -10.29
CA PRO A 268 6.32 18.49 -10.62
C PRO A 268 4.81 18.61 -10.81
N ILE A 269 4.18 17.59 -11.42
CA ILE A 269 2.73 17.55 -11.63
C ILE A 269 2.01 17.45 -10.29
N PHE A 270 2.42 16.54 -9.41
CA PHE A 270 1.83 16.38 -8.09
C PHE A 270 1.99 17.63 -7.23
N LYS A 271 3.19 18.20 -7.17
CA LYS A 271 3.46 19.40 -6.38
C LYS A 271 2.63 20.60 -6.86
N LYS A 272 2.55 20.81 -8.18
CA LYS A 272 1.76 21.89 -8.80
C LYS A 272 0.28 21.82 -8.40
N ASN A 273 -0.27 20.61 -8.29
CA ASN A 273 -1.68 20.38 -7.96
C ASN A 273 -1.91 20.12 -6.44
N ASN A 274 -0.87 20.27 -5.61
CA ASN A 274 -0.91 19.98 -4.18
C ASN A 274 -1.42 18.56 -3.87
N ILE A 275 -0.96 17.56 -4.63
CA ILE A 275 -1.30 16.15 -4.50
C ILE A 275 -0.17 15.44 -3.77
N GLY A 276 -0.46 14.80 -2.63
CA GLY A 276 0.48 13.89 -1.95
C GLY A 276 0.75 12.66 -2.82
N CYS A 277 1.95 12.07 -2.72
CA CYS A 277 2.30 10.96 -3.61
C CYS A 277 3.19 9.90 -2.97
N TYR A 278 2.92 8.64 -3.32
CA TYR A 278 3.66 7.47 -2.85
C TYR A 278 4.07 6.60 -4.03
N ASN A 279 5.37 6.50 -4.29
CA ASN A 279 5.85 5.56 -5.29
C ASN A 279 5.72 4.11 -4.80
N TRP A 280 5.50 3.18 -5.72
CA TRP A 280 5.58 1.76 -5.41
C TRP A 280 7.05 1.33 -5.33
N GLY A 281 7.39 0.53 -4.29
CA GLY A 281 8.75 0.05 -4.05
C GLY A 281 9.70 1.11 -3.48
N PHE A 282 10.66 0.66 -2.68
CA PHE A 282 11.66 1.55 -2.08
C PHE A 282 13.06 0.92 -2.11
N VAL A 283 13.24 -0.23 -1.44
CA VAL A 283 14.50 -1.00 -1.47
C VAL A 283 14.24 -2.34 -2.13
N ALA A 284 14.98 -2.63 -3.20
CA ALA A 284 14.90 -3.90 -3.91
C ALA A 284 15.24 -5.06 -2.96
N GLY A 285 14.26 -5.96 -2.78
CA GLY A 285 14.35 -7.04 -1.82
C GLY A 285 13.61 -8.29 -2.28
N LYS A 286 13.05 -9.03 -1.34
CA LYS A 286 12.26 -10.24 -1.63
C LYS A 286 11.03 -9.96 -2.50
N SER A 287 10.46 -8.75 -2.45
CA SER A 287 9.34 -8.34 -3.32
C SER A 287 9.72 -8.30 -4.79
N GLN A 288 11.00 -8.05 -5.11
CA GLN A 288 11.52 -7.95 -6.48
C GLN A 288 10.75 -6.96 -7.37
N THR A 289 10.26 -5.87 -6.80
CA THR A 289 9.47 -4.85 -7.50
C THR A 289 10.30 -3.99 -8.47
N HIS A 290 11.61 -4.20 -8.51
CA HIS A 290 12.50 -3.66 -9.56
C HIS A 290 12.39 -4.40 -10.90
N PHE A 291 11.79 -5.61 -10.96
CA PHE A 291 11.41 -6.25 -12.22
C PHE A 291 10.05 -5.72 -12.71
N GLY A 292 9.82 -5.77 -14.04
CA GLY A 292 8.57 -5.30 -14.65
C GLY A 292 7.39 -6.26 -14.46
N TRP A 293 6.18 -5.73 -14.62
CA TRP A 293 4.95 -6.52 -14.50
C TRP A 293 4.82 -7.65 -15.51
N GLU A 294 5.44 -7.55 -16.70
CA GLU A 294 5.43 -8.62 -17.69
C GLU A 294 5.98 -9.94 -17.12
N THR A 295 6.87 -9.87 -16.14
CA THR A 295 7.42 -11.08 -15.52
C THR A 295 6.36 -11.89 -14.78
N ILE A 296 5.45 -11.22 -14.04
CA ILE A 296 4.36 -11.90 -13.33
C ILE A 296 3.14 -12.15 -14.22
N LEU A 297 2.84 -11.25 -15.16
CA LEU A 297 1.70 -11.43 -16.07
C LEU A 297 1.89 -12.63 -17.01
N ASN A 298 3.12 -12.89 -17.42
CA ASN A 298 3.46 -14.03 -18.28
C ASN A 298 3.55 -15.37 -17.53
N LEU A 299 3.46 -15.37 -16.18
CA LEU A 299 3.44 -16.61 -15.43
C LEU A 299 2.13 -17.37 -15.65
N LYS A 300 2.28 -18.66 -15.99
CA LYS A 300 1.13 -19.57 -16.04
C LYS A 300 0.49 -19.66 -14.65
N GLU A 301 -0.83 -19.70 -14.61
CA GLU A 301 -1.60 -19.81 -13.36
C GLU A 301 -1.17 -21.01 -12.50
N SER A 302 -0.83 -22.12 -13.14
CA SER A 302 -0.30 -23.32 -12.46
C SER A 302 1.02 -23.06 -11.71
N VAL A 303 1.81 -22.06 -12.14
CA VAL A 303 3.05 -21.66 -11.49
C VAL A 303 2.75 -20.71 -10.33
N ARG A 304 1.80 -19.77 -10.48
CA ARG A 304 1.39 -18.84 -9.42
C ARG A 304 0.85 -19.55 -8.18
N LYS A 305 0.28 -20.77 -8.33
CA LYS A 305 -0.33 -21.56 -7.25
C LYS A 305 0.66 -22.52 -6.56
N LYS A 306 1.89 -22.65 -7.04
CA LYS A 306 2.89 -23.56 -6.46
C LYS A 306 3.74 -22.88 -5.42
N ASP A 307 4.11 -23.67 -4.40
CA ASP A 307 5.13 -23.31 -3.42
C ASP A 307 6.51 -23.58 -4.03
N PHE A 308 7.28 -22.53 -4.31
CA PHE A 308 8.61 -22.68 -4.87
C PHE A 308 9.67 -22.35 -3.82
N ILE A 309 10.70 -23.21 -3.78
CA ILE A 309 11.96 -22.93 -3.08
C ILE A 309 12.92 -22.44 -4.17
N PHE A 310 13.42 -21.22 -4.06
CA PHE A 310 14.44 -20.69 -4.97
C PHE A 310 15.68 -20.29 -4.19
N GLU A 311 16.83 -20.63 -4.74
CA GLU A 311 18.12 -20.14 -4.27
C GLU A 311 18.34 -18.72 -4.83
N ASP A 312 18.84 -17.83 -3.99
CA ASP A 312 18.93 -16.39 -4.23
C ASP A 312 20.16 -15.99 -5.08
N GLU A 313 20.75 -16.93 -5.83
CA GLU A 313 21.99 -16.65 -6.56
C GLU A 313 21.75 -16.34 -8.06
N GLY A 314 22.29 -15.19 -8.48
CA GLY A 314 22.69 -14.96 -9.88
C GLY A 314 21.61 -14.54 -10.86
N ILE A 315 20.56 -13.75 -10.48
CA ILE A 315 19.73 -13.07 -11.48
C ILE A 315 20.35 -11.71 -11.79
N PRO A 316 20.64 -11.45 -13.07
CA PRO A 316 21.05 -10.10 -13.45
C PRO A 316 19.90 -9.12 -13.18
N GLU A 317 20.23 -7.96 -12.64
CA GLU A 317 19.30 -6.84 -12.54
C GLU A 317 18.73 -6.50 -13.91
N PRO A 318 17.44 -6.10 -14.03
CA PRO A 318 16.91 -5.59 -15.27
C PRO A 318 17.65 -4.30 -15.67
N LYS A 319 17.75 -4.04 -16.98
CA LYS A 319 18.45 -2.83 -17.49
C LYS A 319 17.79 -1.54 -17.00
N VAL A 320 16.47 -1.56 -16.89
CA VAL A 320 15.66 -0.48 -16.31
C VAL A 320 14.92 -1.09 -15.13
N TRP A 321 15.11 -0.52 -13.95
CA TRP A 321 14.33 -0.90 -12.79
C TRP A 321 12.91 -0.35 -12.88
N PHE A 322 11.95 -1.20 -12.57
CA PHE A 322 10.55 -0.82 -12.73
C PHE A 322 10.11 0.17 -11.65
N HIS A 323 10.31 -0.15 -10.36
CA HIS A 323 9.87 0.69 -9.25
C HIS A 323 10.98 1.11 -8.27
N ASP A 324 11.71 0.16 -7.69
CA ASP A 324 12.59 0.41 -6.54
C ASP A 324 13.64 1.52 -6.76
N ILE A 325 14.07 2.14 -5.66
CA ILE A 325 15.00 3.28 -5.64
C ILE A 325 16.40 2.84 -5.22
N TYR A 326 16.48 1.96 -4.22
CA TYR A 326 17.73 1.54 -3.61
C TYR A 326 17.95 0.02 -3.71
N ARG A 327 19.23 -0.38 -3.70
CA ARG A 327 19.64 -1.76 -3.42
C ARG A 327 19.69 -2.02 -1.93
N LYS A 328 19.75 -3.28 -1.52
CA LYS A 328 19.86 -3.71 -0.11
C LYS A 328 21.06 -3.12 0.62
N ASP A 329 22.14 -2.84 -0.08
CA ASP A 329 23.35 -2.21 0.48
C ASP A 329 23.25 -0.69 0.65
N GLY A 330 22.09 -0.10 0.30
CA GLY A 330 21.83 1.32 0.35
C GLY A 330 22.34 2.10 -0.86
N SER A 331 22.95 1.44 -1.84
CA SER A 331 23.34 2.11 -3.09
C SER A 331 22.09 2.40 -3.93
N PRO A 332 21.99 3.59 -4.56
CA PRO A 332 20.84 3.91 -5.39
C PRO A 332 20.87 3.12 -6.71
N TYR A 333 19.69 2.85 -7.26
CA TYR A 333 19.57 2.41 -8.64
C TYR A 333 20.14 3.45 -9.58
N ASP A 334 19.70 4.71 -9.49
CA ASP A 334 20.22 5.84 -10.24
C ASP A 334 20.50 7.04 -9.31
N GLN A 335 21.78 7.44 -9.24
CA GLN A 335 22.19 8.59 -8.42
C GLN A 335 21.58 9.92 -8.91
N LYS A 336 21.22 10.02 -10.20
CA LYS A 336 20.57 11.22 -10.75
C LYS A 336 19.16 11.39 -10.22
N GLU A 337 18.40 10.30 -10.11
CA GLU A 337 17.06 10.33 -9.48
C GLU A 337 17.14 10.80 -8.02
N ILE A 338 18.07 10.25 -7.24
CA ILE A 338 18.30 10.66 -5.84
C ILE A 338 18.61 12.15 -5.74
N ASN A 339 19.50 12.63 -6.60
CA ASN A 339 19.87 14.05 -6.63
C ASN A 339 18.67 14.92 -7.04
N PHE A 340 17.88 14.47 -8.01
CA PHE A 340 16.66 15.16 -8.42
C PHE A 340 15.68 15.26 -7.26
N ILE A 341 15.33 14.13 -6.62
CA ILE A 341 14.37 14.10 -5.49
C ILE A 341 14.84 15.06 -4.39
N LYS A 342 16.09 14.92 -3.93
CA LYS A 342 16.65 15.78 -2.87
C LYS A 342 16.64 17.27 -3.21
N ASN A 343 16.89 17.63 -4.45
CA ASN A 343 16.87 19.04 -4.88
C ASN A 343 15.45 19.56 -5.04
N PHE A 344 14.52 18.71 -5.47
CA PHE A 344 13.12 19.06 -5.64
C PHE A 344 12.39 19.28 -4.30
N LEU A 345 12.83 18.62 -3.24
CA LEU A 345 12.23 18.69 -1.90
C LEU A 345 12.83 19.79 -1.02
N LYS A 346 13.94 20.42 -1.41
CA LYS A 346 14.50 21.62 -0.75
C LYS A 346 13.66 22.86 -1.06
#